data_269907138b6c63f892d73e182b45397b
#
_entry.id   269907138b6c63f892d73e182b45397b
#
_cell.length_a   1.000
_cell.length_b   1.000
_cell.length_c   1.000
_cell.angle_alpha   90.00
_cell.angle_beta   90.00
_cell.angle_gamma   90.00
#
_symmetry.space_group_name_H-M   'P 1'
#
loop_
_entity.id
_entity.type
_entity.pdbx_description
1 polymer ?
#
loop_
_entity_poly.entity_id
_entity_poly.type
_entity_poly.pdbx_seq_one_letter_code
_entity_poly.pdbx_strand_id
1 'polypeptide(L)'
;MRRSLLLMLVLVFVYSLSACANSVTPNPSAEPLSVEDQASFLSALQAAGATTETGDAITQDFFSVQGQIVTVNGAELQVFEYENTAAMEEDASQVAPDGGSIGTSMVTWIDPPHFYKAGRIIVLYLGSDQAVLDLLNKVLGSQFAGQ
;
A
#
# COMPACT_ATOMS: atom_id res chain seq x y z
N MET A 1 -8.54 73.47 32.06
CA MET A 1 -9.29 72.69 31.10
C MET A 1 -8.45 72.09 29.91
N ARG A 2 -7.15 71.94 30.03
CA ARG A 2 -6.31 71.42 28.97
C ARG A 2 -5.56 70.12 29.31
N ARG A 3 -5.78 69.59 30.51
CA ARG A 3 -5.11 68.37 30.99
C ARG A 3 -5.96 67.10 30.95
N SER A 4 -7.29 67.21 30.77
CA SER A 4 -8.20 66.07 30.70
C SER A 4 -8.39 65.51 29.31
N LEU A 5 -7.96 66.22 28.25
CA LEU A 5 -8.14 65.77 26.89
C LEU A 5 -7.01 64.84 26.40
N LEU A 6 -5.88 64.87 27.08
CA LEU A 6 -4.67 64.10 26.73
C LEU A 6 -4.70 62.67 27.31
N LEU A 7 -5.56 62.46 28.32
CA LEU A 7 -5.67 61.13 28.98
C LEU A 7 -6.66 60.19 28.29
N MET A 8 -7.52 60.74 27.43
CA MET A 8 -8.51 59.91 26.71
C MET A 8 -8.00 59.39 25.38
N LEU A 9 -6.88 59.87 24.85
CA LEU A 9 -6.34 59.47 23.55
C LEU A 9 -5.37 58.31 23.64
N VAL A 10 -4.95 57.90 24.85
CA VAL A 10 -4.02 56.77 25.06
C VAL A 10 -4.75 55.43 25.28
N LEU A 11 -6.06 55.44 25.49
CA LEU A 11 -6.84 54.26 25.88
C LEU A 11 -7.53 53.53 24.70
N VAL A 12 -7.33 54.02 23.44
CA VAL A 12 -7.99 53.46 22.26
C VAL A 12 -7.03 52.59 21.37
N PHE A 13 -5.75 52.49 21.75
CA PHE A 13 -4.76 51.84 20.87
C PHE A 13 -4.28 50.45 21.36
N VAL A 14 -4.99 49.78 22.25
CA VAL A 14 -4.57 48.48 22.83
C VAL A 14 -5.47 47.29 22.37
N TYR A 15 -6.40 47.52 21.44
CA TYR A 15 -7.26 46.43 20.94
C TYR A 15 -7.08 46.21 19.46
N SER A 16 -5.98 45.62 19.01
CA SER A 16 -5.96 44.92 17.72
C SER A 16 -4.63 44.20 17.53
N LEU A 17 -4.41 43.11 18.24
CA LEU A 17 -3.46 42.06 17.86
C LEU A 17 -3.95 40.73 18.41
N SER A 18 -5.19 40.34 18.02
CA SER A 18 -5.58 38.93 18.03
C SER A 18 -5.06 38.32 16.76
N ALA A 19 -3.78 37.98 16.72
CA ALA A 19 -3.21 37.08 15.74
C ALA A 19 -3.82 35.71 16.01
N CYS A 20 -4.79 35.30 15.19
CA CYS A 20 -5.18 33.91 15.04
C CYS A 20 -3.97 33.17 14.49
N ALA A 21 -3.14 32.62 15.36
CA ALA A 21 -2.22 31.56 15.00
C ALA A 21 -3.08 30.36 14.67
N ASN A 22 -3.33 30.10 13.38
CA ASN A 22 -3.73 28.80 12.91
C ASN A 22 -2.57 27.84 13.23
N SER A 23 -2.65 27.23 14.40
CA SER A 23 -1.88 26.04 14.70
C SER A 23 -2.40 24.95 13.76
N VAL A 24 -1.77 24.79 12.62
CA VAL A 24 -1.84 23.54 11.86
C VAL A 24 -1.16 22.51 12.75
N THR A 25 -1.96 21.82 13.55
CA THR A 25 -1.52 20.64 14.28
C THR A 25 -1.17 19.63 13.18
N PRO A 26 0.09 19.18 13.05
CA PRO A 26 0.37 18.02 12.19
C PRO A 26 -0.41 16.87 12.81
N ASN A 27 -1.34 16.30 12.05
CA ASN A 27 -2.06 15.10 12.41
C ASN A 27 -1.07 13.92 12.33
N PRO A 28 -0.58 13.37 13.46
CA PRO A 28 0.31 12.23 13.44
C PRO A 28 -0.51 10.96 13.69
N SER A 29 -1.36 10.66 12.74
CA SER A 29 -1.97 9.34 12.62
C SER A 29 -2.14 9.06 11.14
N ALA A 30 -1.02 8.80 10.46
CA ALA A 30 -1.08 7.93 9.31
C ALA A 30 -1.48 6.56 9.88
N GLU A 31 -2.78 6.24 9.84
CA GLU A 31 -3.22 4.86 10.02
C GLU A 31 -2.42 4.01 9.04
N PRO A 32 -1.98 2.80 9.43
CA PRO A 32 -1.31 1.91 8.50
C PRO A 32 -2.21 1.76 7.29
N LEU A 33 -1.68 2.05 6.09
CA LEU A 33 -2.43 1.95 4.84
C LEU A 33 -2.87 0.50 4.70
N SER A 34 -4.17 0.23 4.84
CA SER A 34 -4.70 -1.09 4.54
C SER A 34 -4.65 -1.30 3.03
N VAL A 35 -4.17 -2.47 2.61
CA VAL A 35 -4.14 -2.83 1.19
C VAL A 35 -5.47 -3.46 0.83
N GLU A 36 -6.23 -2.77 -0.03
CA GLU A 36 -7.53 -3.22 -0.49
C GLU A 36 -7.51 -3.62 -1.98
N ASP A 37 -6.63 -2.98 -2.75
CA ASP A 37 -6.49 -3.10 -4.20
C ASP A 37 -5.06 -2.78 -4.65
N GLN A 38 -4.79 -2.86 -5.96
CA GLN A 38 -3.47 -2.58 -6.51
C GLN A 38 -3.02 -1.15 -6.24
N ALA A 39 -3.90 -0.16 -6.28
CA ALA A 39 -3.53 1.24 -6.08
C ALA A 39 -3.08 1.49 -4.62
N SER A 40 -3.80 0.96 -3.64
CA SER A 40 -3.43 1.02 -2.22
C SER A 40 -2.17 0.20 -1.92
N PHE A 41 -1.97 -0.93 -2.61
CA PHE A 41 -0.74 -1.72 -2.52
C PHE A 41 0.49 -0.91 -2.97
N LEU A 42 0.42 -0.29 -4.16
CA LEU A 42 1.52 0.58 -4.65
C LEU A 42 1.79 1.74 -3.68
N SER A 43 0.74 2.35 -3.14
CA SER A 43 0.86 3.44 -2.15
C SER A 43 1.53 2.96 -0.86
N ALA A 44 1.19 1.75 -0.39
CA ALA A 44 1.80 1.16 0.80
C ALA A 44 3.28 0.81 0.59
N LEU A 45 3.65 0.29 -0.58
CA LEU A 45 5.05 0.04 -0.96
C LEU A 45 5.87 1.34 -0.97
N GLN A 46 5.32 2.41 -1.58
CA GLN A 46 5.98 3.72 -1.62
C GLN A 46 6.12 4.33 -0.22
N ALA A 47 5.09 4.22 0.62
CA ALA A 47 5.15 4.65 2.01
C ALA A 47 6.18 3.85 2.83
N ALA A 48 6.43 2.59 2.47
CA ALA A 48 7.49 1.77 3.04
C ALA A 48 8.90 2.10 2.50
N GLY A 49 9.01 3.04 1.55
CA GLY A 49 10.26 3.52 0.97
C GLY A 49 10.70 2.81 -0.31
N ALA A 50 9.82 1.98 -0.90
CA ALA A 50 10.13 1.30 -2.15
C ALA A 50 9.91 2.21 -3.38
N THR A 51 10.68 1.97 -4.43
CA THR A 51 10.40 2.48 -5.77
C THR A 51 9.51 1.48 -6.51
N THR A 52 8.49 1.95 -7.19
CA THR A 52 7.53 1.12 -7.91
C THR A 52 7.37 1.59 -9.34
N GLU A 53 7.29 0.65 -10.28
CA GLU A 53 7.00 0.92 -11.69
C GLU A 53 5.99 -0.12 -12.16
N THR A 54 4.94 0.35 -12.85
CA THR A 54 3.91 -0.52 -13.44
C THR A 54 4.34 -0.91 -14.84
N GLY A 55 4.44 -2.22 -15.08
CA GLY A 55 4.86 -2.82 -16.35
C GLY A 55 3.68 -3.32 -17.16
N ASP A 56 3.94 -4.35 -17.97
CA ASP A 56 2.97 -4.94 -18.89
C ASP A 56 1.95 -5.84 -18.17
N ALA A 57 0.83 -6.07 -18.83
CA ALA A 57 -0.15 -7.06 -18.40
C ALA A 57 0.41 -8.48 -18.57
N ILE A 58 0.05 -9.37 -17.65
CA ILE A 58 0.42 -10.78 -17.67
C ILE A 58 -0.82 -11.66 -17.53
N THR A 59 -0.83 -12.78 -18.22
CA THR A 59 -1.88 -13.79 -18.09
C THR A 59 -1.27 -15.08 -17.54
N GLN A 60 -1.88 -15.60 -16.49
CA GLN A 60 -1.61 -16.91 -15.94
C GLN A 60 -2.88 -17.75 -16.07
N ASP A 61 -2.79 -18.88 -16.76
CA ASP A 61 -3.95 -19.71 -17.09
C ASP A 61 -4.64 -20.31 -15.85
N PHE A 62 -3.99 -20.25 -14.71
CA PHE A 62 -4.51 -20.77 -13.43
C PHE A 62 -5.24 -19.72 -12.58
N PHE A 63 -5.24 -18.45 -12.97
CA PHE A 63 -6.04 -17.42 -12.32
C PHE A 63 -7.13 -16.90 -13.24
N SER A 64 -8.27 -16.56 -12.67
CA SER A 64 -9.46 -16.14 -13.41
C SER A 64 -9.37 -14.71 -13.97
N VAL A 65 -8.37 -13.95 -13.55
CA VAL A 65 -8.14 -12.55 -13.97
C VAL A 65 -6.76 -12.37 -14.58
N GLN A 66 -6.64 -11.37 -15.44
CA GLN A 66 -5.36 -10.92 -15.94
C GLN A 66 -4.63 -10.15 -14.85
N GLY A 67 -3.33 -10.40 -14.72
CA GLY A 67 -2.46 -9.68 -13.80
C GLY A 67 -1.69 -8.56 -14.47
N GLN A 68 -0.90 -7.86 -13.68
CA GLN A 68 0.01 -6.82 -14.12
C GLN A 68 1.38 -7.02 -13.47
N ILE A 69 2.44 -6.82 -14.25
CA ILE A 69 3.79 -6.77 -13.71
C ILE A 69 3.97 -5.45 -12.96
N VAL A 70 4.51 -5.54 -11.77
CA VAL A 70 4.93 -4.38 -10.96
C VAL A 70 6.38 -4.59 -10.57
N THR A 71 7.25 -3.69 -10.99
CA THR A 71 8.66 -3.70 -10.56
C THR A 71 8.77 -2.95 -9.25
N VAL A 72 9.37 -3.58 -8.24
CA VAL A 72 9.58 -3.04 -6.89
C VAL A 72 11.05 -3.15 -6.54
N ASN A 73 11.74 -2.00 -6.43
CA ASN A 73 13.19 -1.95 -6.20
C ASN A 73 14.01 -2.78 -7.19
N GLY A 74 13.51 -2.95 -8.42
CA GLY A 74 14.12 -3.77 -9.46
C GLY A 74 13.69 -5.24 -9.51
N ALA A 75 12.91 -5.72 -8.53
CA ALA A 75 12.31 -7.06 -8.57
C ALA A 75 10.92 -7.02 -9.21
N GLU A 76 10.58 -8.02 -10.01
CA GLU A 76 9.27 -8.13 -10.66
C GLU A 76 8.30 -8.91 -9.78
N LEU A 77 7.13 -8.32 -9.58
CA LEU A 77 5.96 -8.91 -8.95
C LEU A 77 4.86 -9.07 -9.98
N GLN A 78 4.03 -10.09 -9.84
CA GLN A 78 2.79 -10.24 -10.60
C GLN A 78 1.62 -9.94 -9.68
N VAL A 79 0.83 -8.92 -10.00
CA VAL A 79 -0.31 -8.48 -9.19
C VAL A 79 -1.60 -8.80 -9.93
N PHE A 80 -2.47 -9.59 -9.32
CA PHE A 80 -3.77 -9.99 -9.85
C PHE A 80 -4.85 -9.30 -9.03
N GLU A 81 -5.61 -8.41 -9.64
CA GLU A 81 -6.69 -7.68 -8.98
C GLU A 81 -8.03 -8.23 -9.42
N TYR A 82 -8.88 -8.54 -8.43
CA TYR A 82 -10.20 -9.13 -8.60
C TYR A 82 -11.30 -8.08 -8.41
N GLU A 83 -12.51 -8.41 -8.86
CA GLU A 83 -13.67 -7.55 -8.67
C GLU A 83 -13.97 -7.33 -7.18
N ASN A 84 -13.80 -8.37 -6.37
CA ASN A 84 -14.03 -8.35 -4.94
C ASN A 84 -13.19 -9.42 -4.21
N THR A 85 -13.16 -9.33 -2.88
CA THR A 85 -12.41 -10.27 -2.03
C THR A 85 -12.89 -11.72 -2.16
N ALA A 86 -14.19 -11.97 -2.40
CA ALA A 86 -14.70 -13.33 -2.52
C ALA A 86 -14.16 -14.03 -3.77
N ALA A 87 -14.11 -13.34 -4.91
CA ALA A 87 -13.50 -13.86 -6.14
C ALA A 87 -11.99 -14.11 -5.98
N MET A 88 -11.29 -13.21 -5.27
CA MET A 88 -9.87 -13.38 -4.94
C MET A 88 -9.65 -14.62 -4.07
N GLU A 89 -10.46 -14.81 -3.03
CA GLU A 89 -10.35 -15.97 -2.12
C GLU A 89 -10.67 -17.28 -2.83
N GLU A 90 -11.57 -17.29 -3.83
CA GLU A 90 -11.85 -18.47 -4.64
C GLU A 90 -10.59 -18.95 -5.37
N ASP A 91 -9.89 -18.07 -6.06
CA ASP A 91 -8.63 -18.40 -6.75
C ASP A 91 -7.49 -18.69 -5.75
N ALA A 92 -7.38 -17.92 -4.67
CA ALA A 92 -6.36 -18.15 -3.64
C ALA A 92 -6.50 -19.53 -2.98
N SER A 93 -7.73 -20.01 -2.79
CA SER A 93 -7.99 -21.34 -2.19
C SER A 93 -7.52 -22.52 -3.05
N GLN A 94 -7.27 -22.29 -4.33
CA GLN A 94 -6.77 -23.29 -5.27
C GLN A 94 -5.25 -23.45 -5.22
N VAL A 95 -4.52 -22.47 -4.64
CA VAL A 95 -3.06 -22.53 -4.53
C VAL A 95 -2.67 -23.50 -3.42
N ALA A 96 -1.91 -24.55 -3.77
CA ALA A 96 -1.38 -25.48 -2.78
C ALA A 96 -0.42 -24.75 -1.81
N PRO A 97 -0.30 -25.20 -0.55
CA PRO A 97 0.53 -24.52 0.45
C PRO A 97 2.00 -24.32 0.05
N ASP A 98 2.55 -25.23 -0.77
CA ASP A 98 3.92 -25.14 -1.30
C ASP A 98 4.02 -24.38 -2.63
N GLY A 99 2.88 -23.92 -3.17
CA GLY A 99 2.80 -23.26 -4.47
C GLY A 99 3.05 -24.17 -5.67
N GLY A 100 3.24 -25.48 -5.46
CA GLY A 100 3.60 -26.43 -6.52
C GLY A 100 2.42 -26.81 -7.43
N SER A 101 1.19 -26.53 -7.01
CA SER A 101 0.00 -26.71 -7.86
C SER A 101 -1.04 -25.63 -7.56
N ILE A 102 -1.85 -25.32 -8.59
CA ILE A 102 -2.97 -24.39 -8.49
C ILE A 102 -4.17 -25.05 -9.16
N GLY A 103 -5.22 -25.33 -8.38
CA GLY A 103 -6.32 -26.17 -8.82
C GLY A 103 -5.84 -27.56 -9.24
N THR A 104 -6.08 -27.91 -10.51
CA THR A 104 -5.64 -29.20 -11.11
C THR A 104 -4.32 -29.08 -11.88
N SER A 105 -3.74 -27.88 -11.97
CA SER A 105 -2.52 -27.61 -12.72
C SER A 105 -1.29 -27.74 -11.83
N MET A 106 -0.33 -28.57 -12.24
CA MET A 106 1.02 -28.57 -11.65
C MET A 106 1.85 -27.48 -12.32
N VAL A 107 2.53 -26.68 -11.50
CA VAL A 107 3.34 -25.56 -11.99
C VAL A 107 4.81 -25.81 -11.67
N THR A 108 5.65 -25.65 -12.70
CA THR A 108 7.12 -25.66 -12.52
C THR A 108 7.61 -24.23 -12.55
N TRP A 109 8.04 -23.74 -11.41
CA TRP A 109 8.56 -22.39 -11.26
C TRP A 109 10.02 -22.29 -11.63
N ILE A 110 10.44 -21.15 -12.18
CA ILE A 110 11.84 -20.86 -12.48
C ILE A 110 12.64 -20.45 -11.23
N ASP A 111 11.94 -19.90 -10.24
CA ASP A 111 12.45 -19.49 -8.92
C ASP A 111 11.41 -19.80 -7.83
N PRO A 112 11.76 -19.82 -6.54
CA PRO A 112 10.79 -20.08 -5.47
C PRO A 112 9.57 -19.15 -5.54
N PRO A 113 8.34 -19.70 -5.56
CA PRO A 113 7.13 -18.90 -5.56
C PRO A 113 6.76 -18.45 -4.14
N HIS A 114 6.30 -17.21 -4.02
CA HIS A 114 5.76 -16.62 -2.80
C HIS A 114 4.44 -15.93 -3.13
N PHE A 115 3.36 -16.43 -2.53
CA PHE A 115 2.02 -15.91 -2.75
C PHE A 115 1.53 -15.13 -1.54
N TYR A 116 1.17 -13.88 -1.77
CA TYR A 116 0.57 -12.98 -0.79
C TYR A 116 -0.84 -12.60 -1.23
N LYS A 117 -1.69 -12.23 -0.28
CA LYS A 117 -3.02 -11.69 -0.59
C LYS A 117 -3.41 -10.61 0.41
N ALA A 118 -4.13 -9.61 -0.05
CA ALA A 118 -4.75 -8.57 0.78
C ALA A 118 -5.91 -7.93 0.02
N GLY A 119 -6.97 -7.54 0.73
CA GLY A 119 -8.14 -6.94 0.11
C GLY A 119 -8.70 -7.81 -1.01
N ARG A 120 -8.54 -7.36 -2.25
CA ARG A 120 -8.99 -8.08 -3.45
C ARG A 120 -7.84 -8.36 -4.44
N ILE A 121 -6.59 -8.44 -3.94
CA ILE A 121 -5.43 -8.77 -4.78
C ILE A 121 -4.72 -10.04 -4.33
N ILE A 122 -4.15 -10.75 -5.31
CA ILE A 122 -3.09 -11.75 -5.10
C ILE A 122 -1.80 -11.17 -5.66
N VAL A 123 -0.71 -11.31 -4.92
CA VAL A 123 0.64 -10.93 -5.35
C VAL A 123 1.52 -12.17 -5.40
N LEU A 124 2.09 -12.44 -6.56
CA LEU A 124 3.08 -13.50 -6.76
C LEU A 124 4.45 -12.89 -6.96
N TYR A 125 5.39 -13.31 -6.15
CA TYR A 125 6.82 -13.05 -6.31
C TYR A 125 7.55 -14.34 -6.60
N LEU A 126 8.39 -14.34 -7.64
CA LEU A 126 9.29 -15.45 -7.98
C LEU A 126 10.72 -15.01 -7.69
N GLY A 127 11.31 -15.57 -6.64
CA GLY A 127 12.67 -15.20 -6.24
C GLY A 127 12.94 -15.45 -4.76
N SER A 128 14.16 -15.15 -4.33
CA SER A 128 14.63 -15.37 -2.96
C SER A 128 15.29 -14.13 -2.35
N ASP A 129 15.04 -12.92 -2.90
CA ASP A 129 15.59 -11.70 -2.33
C ASP A 129 14.90 -11.39 -1.00
N GLN A 130 15.66 -11.51 0.08
CA GLN A 130 15.13 -11.31 1.43
C GLN A 130 14.60 -9.89 1.66
N ALA A 131 15.18 -8.87 1.02
CA ALA A 131 14.70 -7.50 1.18
C ALA A 131 13.32 -7.31 0.55
N VAL A 132 13.05 -8.00 -0.56
CA VAL A 132 11.71 -8.02 -1.20
C VAL A 132 10.71 -8.78 -0.33
N LEU A 133 11.10 -9.94 0.19
CA LEU A 133 10.25 -10.75 1.07
C LEU A 133 9.89 -10.00 2.36
N ASP A 134 10.87 -9.35 3.00
CA ASP A 134 10.64 -8.54 4.21
C ASP A 134 9.71 -7.35 3.93
N LEU A 135 9.86 -6.71 2.78
CA LEU A 135 8.97 -5.62 2.35
C LEU A 135 7.55 -6.11 2.12
N LEU A 136 7.37 -7.23 1.41
CA LEU A 136 6.06 -7.83 1.16
C LEU A 136 5.40 -8.27 2.46
N ASN A 137 6.13 -8.93 3.36
CA ASN A 137 5.65 -9.30 4.69
C ASN A 137 5.20 -8.07 5.51
N LYS A 138 5.93 -6.97 5.41
CA LYS A 138 5.59 -5.73 6.11
C LYS A 138 4.30 -5.10 5.56
N VAL A 139 4.08 -5.15 4.25
CA VAL A 139 2.97 -4.47 3.56
C VAL A 139 1.72 -5.34 3.47
N LEU A 140 1.87 -6.63 3.20
CA LEU A 140 0.78 -7.57 2.95
C LEU A 140 0.54 -8.56 4.08
N GLY A 141 1.48 -8.66 5.04
CA GLY A 141 1.47 -9.73 6.03
C GLY A 141 2.15 -11.00 5.52
N SER A 142 1.96 -12.11 6.22
CA SER A 142 2.61 -13.38 5.85
C SER A 142 2.08 -13.92 4.52
N GLN A 143 2.97 -14.53 3.75
CA GLN A 143 2.55 -15.29 2.58
C GLN A 143 1.57 -16.39 2.97
N PHE A 144 0.61 -16.70 2.09
CA PHE A 144 -0.36 -17.76 2.32
C PHE A 144 0.01 -19.08 1.64
N ALA A 145 0.90 -19.05 0.65
CA ALA A 145 1.45 -20.22 -0.04
C ALA A 145 2.83 -19.92 -0.61
N GLY A 146 3.57 -20.97 -0.93
CA GLY A 146 4.93 -20.90 -1.49
C GLY A 146 6.00 -21.45 -0.55
N GLN A 147 7.27 -21.08 -0.81
CA GLN A 147 8.43 -21.62 -0.12
C GLN A 147 9.15 -20.58 0.73
#